data_94f80ffd260f9eede17ffd43f8f4e348
#
_entry.id   94f80ffd260f9eede17ffd43f8f4e348
#
_cell.length_a   1.000
_cell.length_b   1.000
_cell.length_c   1.000
_cell.angle_alpha   90.00
_cell.angle_beta   90.00
_cell.angle_gamma   90.00
#
_symmetry.space_group_name_H-M   'P 1'
#
loop_
_entity.id
_entity.type
_entity.pdbx_description
1 polymer ?
#
loop_
_entity_poly.entity_id
_entity_poly.type
_entity_poly.pdbx_seq_one_letter_code
_entity_poly.pdbx_strand_id
1 'polypeptide(L)'
;MPARAPTVASATRAPSRRASGTSEGTPEARARFALDWLRAHASQSTREGMARYAIPSEHALGVGMKDIQALAKQLGRDHALAGALWDTGVYEARMLAAYVAEPERLTAAQMDRWCRDFDNWAVCDTLCFVLFDRSPHAWRKVEQWSSRR
;
A
#
# COMPACT_ATOMS: atom_id res chain seq x y z
N MET A 1 15.82 30.69 -60.20
CA MET A 1 14.86 30.88 -59.07
C MET A 1 14.82 29.62 -58.22
N PRO A 2 15.48 29.55 -57.05
CA PRO A 2 15.38 28.39 -56.19
C PRO A 2 14.19 28.54 -55.23
N ALA A 3 13.40 27.50 -55.13
CA ALA A 3 12.24 27.39 -54.25
C ALA A 3 12.64 27.32 -52.78
N ARG A 4 11.97 28.12 -51.95
CA ARG A 4 12.09 28.15 -50.48
C ARG A 4 11.46 26.92 -49.86
N ALA A 5 12.21 26.19 -49.03
CA ALA A 5 11.71 25.15 -48.20
C ALA A 5 10.93 25.72 -46.98
N PRO A 6 9.84 25.08 -46.50
CA PRO A 6 9.14 25.53 -45.33
C PRO A 6 9.87 25.08 -44.04
N THR A 7 10.03 26.03 -43.14
CA THR A 7 10.57 25.87 -41.78
C THR A 7 9.62 25.01 -40.94
N VAL A 8 10.12 23.89 -40.44
CA VAL A 8 9.39 23.03 -39.50
C VAL A 8 9.40 23.69 -38.13
N ALA A 9 8.23 24.10 -37.67
CA ALA A 9 8.05 24.60 -36.29
C ALA A 9 8.28 23.48 -35.31
N SER A 10 9.29 23.65 -34.44
CA SER A 10 9.58 22.80 -33.31
C SER A 10 8.46 22.96 -32.28
N ALA A 11 7.63 21.94 -32.16
CA ALA A 11 6.62 21.87 -31.08
C ALA A 11 7.33 21.63 -29.75
N THR A 12 7.43 22.67 -28.94
CA THR A 12 7.91 22.61 -27.58
C THR A 12 6.93 21.79 -26.76
N ARG A 13 7.30 20.56 -26.45
CA ARG A 13 6.57 19.65 -25.57
C ARG A 13 6.57 20.23 -24.16
N ALA A 14 5.39 20.64 -23.69
CA ALA A 14 5.20 21.10 -22.32
C ALA A 14 5.65 20.00 -21.32
N PRO A 15 6.35 20.37 -20.23
CA PRO A 15 6.73 19.39 -19.22
C PRO A 15 5.47 18.85 -18.56
N SER A 16 5.28 17.53 -18.64
CA SER A 16 4.31 16.79 -17.87
C SER A 16 4.52 17.12 -16.39
N ARG A 17 3.55 17.77 -15.75
CA ARG A 17 3.51 17.94 -14.30
C ARG A 17 3.39 16.56 -13.68
N ARG A 18 4.52 15.94 -13.33
CA ARG A 18 4.55 14.87 -12.36
C ARG A 18 4.00 15.44 -11.06
N ALA A 19 3.00 14.78 -10.51
CA ALA A 19 2.46 15.12 -9.20
C ALA A 19 3.55 14.90 -8.15
N SER A 20 4.28 15.96 -7.82
CA SER A 20 5.40 15.98 -6.86
C SER A 20 4.93 15.99 -5.39
N GLY A 21 3.70 15.56 -5.12
CA GLY A 21 3.14 15.58 -3.76
C GLY A 21 3.24 14.26 -2.97
N THR A 22 3.75 13.18 -3.57
CA THR A 22 3.67 11.84 -2.95
C THR A 22 4.93 11.41 -2.18
N SER A 23 6.07 12.08 -2.37
CA SER A 23 7.35 11.70 -1.75
C SER A 23 7.87 12.66 -0.68
N GLU A 24 7.25 13.82 -0.51
CA GLU A 24 7.66 14.82 0.48
C GLU A 24 6.73 14.79 1.69
N GLY A 25 7.31 14.80 2.90
CA GLY A 25 6.59 14.82 4.16
C GLY A 25 6.98 13.71 5.12
N THR A 26 6.51 13.83 6.37
CA THR A 26 6.71 12.78 7.37
C THR A 26 5.90 11.52 7.01
N PRO A 27 6.28 10.34 7.51
CA PRO A 27 5.51 9.12 7.30
C PRO A 27 4.03 9.27 7.69
N GLU A 28 3.74 10.00 8.76
CA GLU A 28 2.38 10.25 9.25
C GLU A 28 1.61 11.17 8.31
N ALA A 29 2.24 12.21 7.75
CA ALA A 29 1.62 13.10 6.78
C ALA A 29 1.30 12.34 5.48
N ARG A 30 2.20 11.49 5.02
CA ARG A 30 2.00 10.63 3.86
C ARG A 30 0.92 9.56 4.11
N ALA A 31 0.88 8.97 5.30
CA ALA A 31 -0.18 8.04 5.68
C ALA A 31 -1.56 8.73 5.70
N ARG A 32 -1.63 9.97 6.17
CA ARG A 32 -2.86 10.77 6.14
C ARG A 32 -3.33 11.04 4.71
N PHE A 33 -2.42 11.43 3.83
CA PHE A 33 -2.73 11.59 2.40
C PHE A 33 -3.28 10.28 1.79
N ALA A 34 -2.65 9.15 2.07
CA ALA A 34 -3.10 7.84 1.59
C ALA A 34 -4.49 7.49 2.15
N LEU A 35 -4.76 7.76 3.43
CA LEU A 35 -6.08 7.56 4.02
C LEU A 35 -7.16 8.43 3.37
N ASP A 36 -6.86 9.69 3.09
CA ASP A 36 -7.81 10.60 2.44
C ASP A 36 -8.10 10.13 1.01
N TRP A 37 -7.08 9.65 0.31
CA TRP A 37 -7.26 9.03 -1.00
C TRP A 37 -8.13 7.78 -0.92
N LEU A 38 -7.89 6.88 0.03
CA LEU A 38 -8.69 5.68 0.25
C LEU A 38 -10.15 6.02 0.58
N ARG A 39 -10.38 7.01 1.44
CA ARG A 39 -11.74 7.50 1.76
C ARG A 39 -12.47 8.02 0.54
N ALA A 40 -11.78 8.74 -0.35
CA ALA A 40 -12.36 9.26 -1.58
C ALA A 40 -12.75 8.15 -2.58
N HIS A 41 -12.13 6.97 -2.47
CA HIS A 41 -12.42 5.79 -3.30
C HIS A 41 -13.26 4.73 -2.59
N ALA A 42 -13.75 5.03 -1.40
CA ALA A 42 -14.59 4.14 -0.60
C ALA A 42 -15.96 3.93 -1.25
N SER A 43 -16.46 2.69 -1.18
CA SER A 43 -17.76 2.30 -1.70
C SER A 43 -18.53 1.49 -0.65
N GLN A 44 -19.76 1.87 -0.37
CA GLN A 44 -20.61 1.15 0.56
C GLN A 44 -20.89 -0.28 0.07
N SER A 45 -21.12 -0.47 -1.22
CA SER A 45 -21.37 -1.81 -1.77
C SER A 45 -20.14 -2.73 -1.66
N THR A 46 -18.92 -2.18 -1.81
CA THR A 46 -17.69 -2.92 -1.58
C THR A 46 -17.56 -3.30 -0.11
N ARG A 47 -17.83 -2.37 0.81
CA ARG A 47 -17.79 -2.59 2.25
C ARG A 47 -18.80 -3.67 2.69
N GLU A 48 -20.03 -3.62 2.18
CA GLU A 48 -21.05 -4.65 2.43
C GLU A 48 -20.65 -6.00 1.85
N GLY A 49 -19.99 -6.02 0.70
CA GLY A 49 -19.43 -7.23 0.10
C GLY A 49 -18.37 -7.90 0.98
N MET A 50 -17.54 -7.12 1.68
CA MET A 50 -16.50 -7.65 2.58
C MET A 50 -17.07 -8.51 3.71
N ALA A 51 -18.23 -8.13 4.26
CA ALA A 51 -18.88 -8.88 5.32
C ALA A 51 -19.24 -10.32 4.90
N ARG A 52 -19.54 -10.55 3.62
CA ARG A 52 -19.81 -11.89 3.08
C ARG A 52 -18.60 -12.82 3.12
N TYR A 53 -17.41 -12.25 3.16
CA TYR A 53 -16.14 -12.99 3.24
C TYR A 53 -15.54 -12.97 4.64
N ALA A 54 -16.36 -12.70 5.67
CA ALA A 54 -15.92 -12.63 7.06
C ALA A 54 -14.76 -11.62 7.31
N ILE A 55 -14.72 -10.54 6.54
CA ILE A 55 -13.83 -9.41 6.77
C ILE A 55 -14.57 -8.40 7.62
N PRO A 56 -14.07 -8.08 8.85
CA PRO A 56 -14.73 -7.11 9.72
C PRO A 56 -14.87 -5.75 9.05
N SER A 57 -16.10 -5.26 8.92
CA SER A 57 -16.38 -3.99 8.24
C SER A 57 -16.24 -2.76 9.13
N GLU A 58 -16.04 -2.94 10.43
CA GLU A 58 -15.95 -1.84 11.39
C GLU A 58 -14.79 -0.89 11.10
N HIS A 59 -13.65 -1.46 10.69
CA HIS A 59 -12.43 -0.71 10.36
C HIS A 59 -12.12 -0.69 8.87
N ALA A 60 -13.11 -1.07 8.01
CA ALA A 60 -12.96 -1.07 6.57
C ALA A 60 -13.70 0.13 5.94
N LEU A 61 -13.07 0.73 4.94
CA LEU A 61 -13.62 1.83 4.16
C LEU A 61 -14.46 1.34 2.97
N GLY A 62 -14.12 0.17 2.44
CA GLY A 62 -14.76 -0.39 1.24
C GLY A 62 -14.04 0.02 -0.05
N VAL A 63 -12.73 -0.12 -0.10
CA VAL A 63 -11.92 0.13 -1.30
C VAL A 63 -11.49 -1.20 -1.89
N GLY A 64 -11.65 -1.35 -3.21
CA GLY A 64 -11.27 -2.56 -3.93
C GLY A 64 -9.75 -2.76 -3.98
N MET A 65 -9.32 -4.02 -4.03
CA MET A 65 -7.89 -4.37 -4.05
C MET A 65 -7.14 -3.75 -5.25
N LYS A 66 -7.81 -3.61 -6.40
CA LYS A 66 -7.24 -2.97 -7.59
C LYS A 66 -6.82 -1.52 -7.31
N ASP A 67 -7.64 -0.78 -6.58
CA ASP A 67 -7.36 0.63 -6.24
C ASP A 67 -6.27 0.73 -5.18
N ILE A 68 -6.26 -0.17 -4.18
CA ILE A 68 -5.19 -0.25 -3.18
C ILE A 68 -3.84 -0.52 -3.86
N GLN A 69 -3.78 -1.47 -4.80
CA GLN A 69 -2.56 -1.78 -5.54
C GLN A 69 -2.12 -0.62 -6.45
N ALA A 70 -3.06 0.09 -7.07
CA ALA A 70 -2.76 1.27 -7.87
C ALA A 70 -2.15 2.39 -7.03
N LEU A 71 -2.71 2.64 -5.84
CA LEU A 71 -2.16 3.60 -4.89
C LEU A 71 -0.76 3.17 -4.41
N ALA A 72 -0.58 1.89 -4.07
CA ALA A 72 0.72 1.35 -3.67
C ALA A 72 1.79 1.59 -4.74
N LYS A 73 1.45 1.39 -6.00
CA LYS A 73 2.34 1.65 -7.13
C LYS A 73 2.72 3.13 -7.26
N GLN A 74 1.80 4.05 -6.98
CA GLN A 74 2.08 5.49 -6.98
C GLN A 74 2.98 5.91 -5.83
N LEU A 75 2.77 5.35 -4.63
CA LEU A 75 3.54 5.65 -3.43
C LEU A 75 4.96 5.08 -3.47
N GLY A 76 5.12 3.93 -4.12
CA GLY A 76 6.38 3.20 -4.14
C GLY A 76 6.71 2.52 -2.81
N ARG A 77 7.92 1.97 -2.72
CA ARG A 77 8.40 1.34 -1.49
C ARG A 77 8.85 2.39 -0.48
N ASP A 78 8.30 2.30 0.74
CA ASP A 78 8.65 3.16 1.87
C ASP A 78 8.29 2.45 3.18
N HIS A 79 9.29 1.95 3.88
CA HIS A 79 9.08 1.16 5.09
C HIS A 79 8.53 1.98 6.26
N ALA A 80 8.94 3.24 6.40
CA ALA A 80 8.43 4.12 7.45
C ALA A 80 6.94 4.46 7.22
N LEU A 81 6.57 4.74 5.96
CA LEU A 81 5.17 4.92 5.57
C LEU A 81 4.33 3.67 5.87
N ALA A 82 4.86 2.48 5.57
CA ALA A 82 4.16 1.22 5.88
C ALA A 82 3.86 1.09 7.37
N GLY A 83 4.79 1.44 8.24
CA GLY A 83 4.58 1.47 9.69
C GLY A 83 3.46 2.43 10.09
N ALA A 84 3.50 3.66 9.58
CA ALA A 84 2.47 4.68 9.87
C ALA A 84 1.08 4.26 9.35
N LEU A 85 0.99 3.63 8.17
CA LEU A 85 -0.26 3.08 7.63
C LEU A 85 -0.81 1.96 8.51
N TRP A 86 0.05 1.04 8.96
CA TRP A 86 -0.34 -0.05 9.83
C TRP A 86 -0.96 0.45 11.15
N ASP A 87 -0.34 1.44 11.75
CA ASP A 87 -0.74 2.01 13.04
C ASP A 87 -2.10 2.72 13.01
N THR A 88 -2.64 3.01 11.82
CA THR A 88 -4.00 3.57 11.67
C THR A 88 -5.11 2.60 12.04
N GLY A 89 -4.85 1.30 12.03
CA GLY A 89 -5.85 0.25 12.26
C GLY A 89 -6.89 0.08 11.13
N VAL A 90 -6.84 0.90 10.08
CA VAL A 90 -7.77 0.81 8.95
C VAL A 90 -7.39 -0.38 8.07
N TYR A 91 -8.38 -1.21 7.72
CA TYR A 91 -8.18 -2.44 6.93
C TYR A 91 -7.40 -2.18 5.63
N GLU A 92 -7.85 -1.23 4.81
CA GLU A 92 -7.21 -0.91 3.53
C GLU A 92 -5.83 -0.29 3.70
N ALA A 93 -5.60 0.45 4.78
CA ALA A 93 -4.27 0.98 5.10
C ALA A 93 -3.30 -0.13 5.49
N ARG A 94 -3.76 -1.17 6.22
CA ARG A 94 -2.95 -2.37 6.51
C ARG A 94 -2.64 -3.18 5.25
N MET A 95 -3.61 -3.32 4.35
CA MET A 95 -3.40 -3.93 3.04
C MET A 95 -2.37 -3.14 2.22
N LEU A 96 -2.49 -1.81 2.19
CA LEU A 96 -1.55 -0.92 1.50
C LEU A 96 -0.15 -1.02 2.10
N ALA A 97 -0.03 -1.11 3.44
CA ALA A 97 1.24 -1.28 4.13
C ALA A 97 2.02 -2.51 3.66
N ALA A 98 1.33 -3.62 3.38
CA ALA A 98 1.96 -4.83 2.83
C ALA A 98 2.67 -4.57 1.50
N TYR A 99 2.09 -3.73 0.65
CA TYR A 99 2.62 -3.42 -0.68
C TYR A 99 3.71 -2.35 -0.67
N VAL A 100 3.69 -1.41 0.28
CA VAL A 100 4.69 -0.33 0.33
C VAL A 100 5.86 -0.63 1.26
N ALA A 101 5.74 -1.61 2.18
CA ALA A 101 6.82 -2.03 3.04
C ALA A 101 8.00 -2.64 2.26
N GLU A 102 9.20 -2.46 2.78
CA GLU A 102 10.42 -3.03 2.24
C GLU A 102 10.75 -4.33 3.00
N PRO A 103 10.69 -5.51 2.36
CA PRO A 103 10.91 -6.80 3.02
C PRO A 103 12.25 -6.89 3.75
N GLU A 104 13.29 -6.30 3.17
CA GLU A 104 14.67 -6.31 3.71
C GLU A 104 14.80 -5.49 5.00
N ARG A 105 13.91 -4.52 5.20
CA ARG A 105 13.88 -3.65 6.40
C ARG A 105 12.93 -4.15 7.47
N LEU A 106 12.12 -5.16 7.16
CA LEU A 106 11.17 -5.73 8.10
C LEU A 106 11.91 -6.48 9.22
N THR A 107 11.74 -6.01 10.45
CA THR A 107 12.36 -6.66 11.61
C THR A 107 11.52 -7.84 12.12
N ALA A 108 12.17 -8.79 12.79
CA ALA A 108 11.48 -9.91 13.43
C ALA A 108 10.44 -9.44 14.47
N ALA A 109 10.76 -8.38 15.22
CA ALA A 109 9.84 -7.79 16.20
C ALA A 109 8.62 -7.13 15.53
N GLN A 110 8.81 -6.49 14.39
CA GLN A 110 7.72 -5.89 13.62
C GLN A 110 6.80 -6.97 13.04
N MET A 111 7.36 -8.06 12.53
CA MET A 111 6.57 -9.22 12.10
C MET A 111 5.70 -9.77 13.24
N ASP A 112 6.27 -9.95 14.43
CA ASP A 112 5.52 -10.40 15.60
C ASP A 112 4.42 -9.42 16.02
N ARG A 113 4.69 -8.12 15.95
CA ARG A 113 3.70 -7.07 16.28
C ARG A 113 2.55 -7.10 15.28
N TRP A 114 2.84 -7.06 13.98
CA TRP A 114 1.81 -7.06 12.95
C TRP A 114 1.00 -8.34 12.93
N CYS A 115 1.64 -9.49 13.17
CA CYS A 115 0.94 -10.76 13.28
C CYS A 115 -0.08 -10.81 14.44
N ARG A 116 0.21 -10.16 15.58
CA ARG A 116 -0.75 -10.05 16.69
C ARG A 116 -1.97 -9.19 16.36
N ASP A 117 -1.83 -8.27 15.42
CA ASP A 117 -2.92 -7.37 15.00
C ASP A 117 -3.84 -7.99 13.93
N PHE A 118 -3.56 -9.22 13.47
CA PHE A 118 -4.41 -9.89 12.50
C PHE A 118 -5.77 -10.21 13.10
N ASP A 119 -6.81 -9.67 12.50
CA ASP A 119 -8.21 -9.88 12.88
C ASP A 119 -9.05 -10.52 11.77
N ASN A 120 -8.44 -10.77 10.60
CA ASN A 120 -9.08 -11.42 9.48
C ASN A 120 -8.06 -12.12 8.57
N TRP A 121 -8.56 -13.08 7.80
CA TRP A 121 -7.75 -13.91 6.91
C TRP A 121 -7.12 -13.09 5.75
N ALA A 122 -7.82 -12.07 5.23
CA ALA A 122 -7.35 -11.32 4.07
C ALA A 122 -6.08 -10.51 4.37
N VAL A 123 -6.01 -9.88 5.55
CA VAL A 123 -4.79 -9.20 6.02
C VAL A 123 -3.67 -10.22 6.25
N CYS A 124 -3.97 -11.34 6.93
CA CYS A 124 -3.01 -12.41 7.18
C CYS A 124 -2.39 -12.93 5.88
N ASP A 125 -3.22 -13.34 4.92
CA ASP A 125 -2.77 -13.88 3.64
C ASP A 125 -1.97 -12.85 2.84
N THR A 126 -2.45 -11.61 2.77
CA THR A 126 -1.75 -10.56 2.03
C THR A 126 -0.38 -10.28 2.62
N LEU A 127 -0.26 -10.14 3.94
CA LEU A 127 1.04 -9.93 4.59
C LEU A 127 1.98 -11.12 4.35
N CYS A 128 1.48 -12.34 4.46
CA CYS A 128 2.27 -13.55 4.24
C CYS A 128 2.80 -13.64 2.79
N PHE A 129 1.92 -13.47 1.80
CA PHE A 129 2.29 -13.68 0.38
C PHE A 129 3.00 -12.48 -0.27
N VAL A 130 2.78 -11.27 0.22
CA VAL A 130 3.32 -10.05 -0.41
C VAL A 130 4.58 -9.56 0.28
N LEU A 131 4.71 -9.81 1.58
CA LEU A 131 5.77 -9.21 2.38
C LEU A 131 6.58 -10.22 3.20
N PHE A 132 5.93 -11.02 4.04
CA PHE A 132 6.61 -11.86 5.04
C PHE A 132 7.46 -12.97 4.39
N ASP A 133 7.00 -13.57 3.31
CA ASP A 133 7.73 -14.60 2.56
C ASP A 133 9.06 -14.12 2.00
N ARG A 134 9.18 -12.81 1.75
CA ARG A 134 10.39 -12.16 1.22
C ARG A 134 11.30 -11.61 2.30
N SER A 135 10.89 -11.66 3.56
CA SER A 135 11.69 -11.20 4.68
C SER A 135 12.88 -12.14 4.94
N PRO A 136 14.07 -11.63 5.32
CA PRO A 136 15.18 -12.47 5.76
C PRO A 136 14.85 -13.27 7.04
N HIS A 137 13.76 -12.95 7.72
CA HIS A 137 13.29 -13.63 8.93
C HIS A 137 12.23 -14.69 8.67
N ALA A 138 11.75 -14.87 7.42
CA ALA A 138 10.60 -15.70 7.08
C ALA A 138 10.68 -17.12 7.66
N TRP A 139 11.73 -17.89 7.36
CA TRP A 139 11.87 -19.26 7.82
C TRP A 139 11.92 -19.40 9.34
N ARG A 140 12.71 -18.54 10.00
CA ARG A 140 12.76 -18.53 11.46
C ARG A 140 11.40 -18.23 12.09
N LYS A 141 10.60 -17.36 11.46
CA LYS A 141 9.25 -17.05 11.94
C LYS A 141 8.27 -18.18 11.72
N VAL A 142 8.35 -18.90 10.61
CA VAL A 142 7.54 -20.10 10.37
C VAL A 142 7.81 -21.14 11.46
N GLU A 143 9.07 -21.45 11.76
CA GLU A 143 9.45 -22.39 12.82
C GLU A 143 8.93 -21.92 14.20
N GLN A 144 9.13 -20.65 14.51
CA GLN A 144 8.73 -20.07 15.80
C GLN A 144 7.21 -20.05 16.00
N TRP A 145 6.47 -19.67 14.95
CA TRP A 145 5.01 -19.53 15.06
C TRP A 145 4.29 -20.89 14.99
N SER A 146 4.78 -21.82 14.20
CA SER A 146 4.19 -23.17 14.11
C SER A 146 4.34 -24.00 15.39
N SER A 147 5.32 -23.67 16.24
CA SER A 147 5.53 -24.32 17.52
C SER A 147 4.72 -23.70 18.68
N ARG A 148 4.07 -22.55 18.47
CA ARG A 148 3.18 -21.94 19.46
C ARG A 148 1.82 -22.67 19.43
N ARG A 149 1.45 -23.23 20.59
CA ARG A 149 0.11 -23.80 20.84
C ARG A 149 -0.79 -22.76 21.49
#